data_e5d24e94f16e4c22dda24a47b88ba273
#
_entry.id   e5d24e94f16e4c22dda24a47b88ba273
#
_cell.length_a   1.000
_cell.length_b   1.000
_cell.length_c   1.000
_cell.angle_alpha   90.00
_cell.angle_beta   90.00
_cell.angle_gamma   90.00
#
_symmetry.space_group_name_H-M   'P 1'
#
loop_
_entity.id
_entity.type
_entity.pdbx_description
1 polymer ?
#
loop_
_entity_poly.entity_id
_entity_poly.type
_entity_poly.pdbx_seq_one_letter_code
_entity_poly.pdbx_strand_id
1 'polypeptide(L)'
;AYVCFFFMGYLFHEFSCSKEARVLVYVLGIIATVIIFYGTYLLTVKDAYHNEDMQADNNLFTAVQGIAIFVWFKEWFKHKKMKESTEKLVLDISGLTFGVYMVHVVLLALLDKYGFSPVAYPAIYMIPMLILFVLPTSFFISLAIKKIPFIGKYII
;
A
#
# COMPACT_ATOMS: atom_id res chain seq x y z
N ALA A 1 -7.51 -13.02 3.45
CA ALA A 1 -6.20 -12.41 3.73
C ALA A 1 -6.34 -11.00 4.35
N TYR A 2 -7.08 -10.06 3.77
CA TYR A 2 -7.18 -8.66 4.24
C TYR A 2 -7.66 -8.50 5.68
N VAL A 3 -8.58 -9.35 6.15
CA VAL A 3 -9.06 -9.34 7.55
C VAL A 3 -7.92 -9.63 8.53
N CYS A 4 -7.00 -10.52 8.20
CA CYS A 4 -5.81 -10.79 9.01
C CYS A 4 -4.91 -9.55 9.15
N PHE A 5 -4.67 -8.80 8.07
CA PHE A 5 -3.89 -7.57 8.12
C PHE A 5 -4.54 -6.51 9.01
N PHE A 6 -5.86 -6.39 8.97
CA PHE A 6 -6.60 -5.48 9.83
C PHE A 6 -6.44 -5.85 11.32
N PHE A 7 -6.64 -7.12 11.68
CA PHE A 7 -6.44 -7.58 13.05
C PHE A 7 -5.00 -7.45 13.54
N MET A 8 -4.03 -7.78 12.69
CA MET A 8 -2.62 -7.61 13.03
C MET A 8 -2.26 -6.14 13.21
N GLY A 9 -2.75 -5.24 12.35
CA GLY A 9 -2.58 -3.80 12.51
C GLY A 9 -3.14 -3.30 13.86
N TYR A 10 -4.34 -3.75 14.24
CA TYR A 10 -4.95 -3.42 15.53
C TYR A 10 -4.13 -3.96 16.71
N LEU A 11 -3.73 -5.23 16.68
CA LEU A 11 -2.89 -5.83 17.71
C LEU A 11 -1.57 -5.09 17.89
N PHE A 12 -0.86 -4.81 16.80
CA PHE A 12 0.39 -4.06 16.86
C PHE A 12 0.20 -2.59 17.23
N HIS A 13 -1.00 -2.03 17.07
CA HIS A 13 -1.32 -0.69 17.57
C HIS A 13 -1.44 -0.67 19.09
N GLU A 14 -2.21 -1.60 19.68
CA GLU A 14 -2.46 -1.68 21.11
C GLU A 14 -1.24 -2.17 21.90
N PHE A 15 -0.55 -3.18 21.42
CA PHE A 15 0.58 -3.77 22.12
C PHE A 15 1.89 -3.07 21.76
N SER A 16 2.62 -2.62 22.80
CA SER A 16 3.99 -2.16 22.63
C SER A 16 4.93 -3.36 22.55
N CYS A 17 5.57 -3.57 21.40
CA CYS A 17 6.58 -4.60 21.25
C CYS A 17 7.82 -4.33 22.11
N SER A 18 8.34 -5.35 22.78
CA SER A 18 9.65 -5.29 23.44
C SER A 18 10.76 -5.02 22.40
N LYS A 19 11.92 -4.52 22.84
CA LYS A 19 13.06 -4.29 21.93
C LYS A 19 13.45 -5.55 21.16
N GLU A 20 13.46 -6.69 21.83
CA GLU A 20 13.81 -7.99 21.26
C GLU A 20 12.79 -8.43 20.19
N ALA A 21 11.49 -8.29 20.49
CA ALA A 21 10.43 -8.61 19.54
C ALA A 21 10.50 -7.73 18.29
N ARG A 22 10.84 -6.44 18.42
CA ARG A 22 11.00 -5.52 17.27
C ARG A 22 12.17 -5.93 16.39
N VAL A 23 13.32 -6.24 16.99
CA VAL A 23 14.48 -6.71 16.22
C VAL A 23 14.14 -8.00 15.48
N LEU A 24 13.44 -8.93 16.11
CA LEU A 24 12.99 -10.16 15.47
C LEU A 24 12.08 -9.86 14.26
N VAL A 25 11.10 -8.99 14.42
CA VAL A 25 10.18 -8.58 13.34
C VAL A 25 10.94 -7.95 12.18
N TYR A 26 11.94 -7.10 12.44
CA TYR A 26 12.74 -6.47 11.38
C TYR A 26 13.62 -7.50 10.65
N VAL A 27 14.25 -8.39 11.37
CA VAL A 27 15.05 -9.48 10.76
C VAL A 27 14.16 -10.37 9.89
N LEU A 28 13.00 -10.77 10.40
CA LEU A 28 12.03 -11.56 9.61
C LEU A 28 11.53 -10.79 8.39
N GLY A 29 11.29 -9.49 8.49
CA GLY A 29 10.91 -8.63 7.37
C GLY A 29 11.97 -8.55 6.28
N ILE A 30 13.25 -8.42 6.67
CA ILE A 30 14.38 -8.44 5.73
C ILE A 30 14.50 -9.80 5.04
N ILE A 31 14.41 -10.89 5.81
CA ILE A 31 14.45 -12.25 5.26
C ILE A 31 13.30 -12.46 4.28
N ALA A 32 12.07 -12.05 4.64
CA ALA A 32 10.91 -12.13 3.78
C ALA A 32 11.11 -11.36 2.47
N THR A 33 11.69 -10.16 2.53
CA THR A 33 12.01 -9.35 1.34
C THR A 33 13.00 -10.06 0.42
N VAL A 34 14.06 -10.66 0.98
CA VAL A 34 15.04 -11.43 0.20
C VAL A 34 14.38 -12.66 -0.44
N ILE A 35 13.52 -13.36 0.31
CA ILE A 35 12.80 -14.53 -0.22
C ILE A 35 11.85 -14.14 -1.35
N ILE A 36 11.09 -13.04 -1.20
CA ILE A 36 10.20 -12.54 -2.25
C ILE A 36 11.01 -12.20 -3.51
N PHE A 37 12.08 -11.44 -3.35
CA PHE A 37 12.91 -11.01 -4.49
C PHE A 37 13.52 -12.20 -5.23
N TYR A 38 14.19 -13.09 -4.48
CA TYR A 38 14.86 -14.25 -5.07
C TYR A 38 13.86 -15.28 -5.62
N GLY A 39 12.78 -15.52 -4.89
CA GLY A 39 11.69 -16.42 -5.31
C GLY A 39 11.01 -15.94 -6.59
N THR A 40 10.67 -14.65 -6.68
CA THR A 40 10.10 -14.05 -7.91
C THR A 40 11.07 -14.20 -9.08
N TYR A 41 12.38 -13.93 -8.86
CA TYR A 41 13.38 -14.10 -9.90
C TYR A 41 13.45 -15.56 -10.40
N LEU A 42 13.53 -16.54 -9.50
CA LEU A 42 13.60 -17.95 -9.87
C LEU A 42 12.35 -18.43 -10.62
N LEU A 43 11.15 -18.03 -10.15
CA LEU A 43 9.89 -18.40 -10.79
C LEU A 43 9.78 -17.76 -12.18
N THR A 44 10.12 -16.50 -12.32
CA THR A 44 10.11 -15.79 -13.61
C THR A 44 11.07 -16.44 -14.62
N VAL A 45 12.26 -16.84 -14.18
CA VAL A 45 13.23 -17.55 -15.06
C VAL A 45 12.71 -18.94 -15.44
N LYS A 46 12.12 -19.66 -14.49
CA LYS A 46 11.59 -21.01 -14.73
C LYS A 46 10.40 -21.01 -15.69
N ASP A 47 9.47 -20.10 -15.47
CA ASP A 47 8.21 -20.04 -16.21
C ASP A 47 8.33 -19.28 -17.54
N ALA A 48 9.48 -18.62 -17.77
CA ALA A 48 9.76 -17.75 -18.95
C ALA A 48 8.73 -16.61 -19.12
N TYR A 49 7.97 -16.27 -18.08
CA TYR A 49 7.09 -15.09 -18.01
C TYR A 49 7.13 -14.49 -16.61
N HIS A 50 6.69 -13.24 -16.47
CA HIS A 50 6.64 -12.57 -15.16
C HIS A 50 5.67 -13.29 -14.21
N ASN A 51 6.20 -13.83 -13.11
CA ASN A 51 5.42 -14.55 -12.10
C ASN A 51 5.35 -13.71 -10.81
N GLU A 52 4.12 -13.38 -10.40
CA GLU A 52 3.84 -12.52 -9.23
C GLU A 52 3.40 -13.30 -7.98
N ASP A 53 3.43 -14.64 -8.01
CA ASP A 53 2.91 -15.47 -6.92
C ASP A 53 3.58 -15.18 -5.57
N MET A 54 4.87 -14.84 -5.59
CA MET A 54 5.60 -14.48 -4.37
C MET A 54 5.25 -13.10 -3.81
N GLN A 55 4.68 -12.23 -4.65
CA GLN A 55 4.26 -10.85 -4.28
C GLN A 55 2.78 -10.77 -3.96
N ALA A 56 2.03 -11.85 -4.13
CA ALA A 56 0.59 -11.88 -3.89
C ALA A 56 0.24 -11.45 -2.44
N ASP A 57 -0.83 -10.71 -2.29
CA ASP A 57 -1.31 -10.18 -1.00
C ASP A 57 -1.63 -11.26 0.04
N ASN A 58 -1.92 -12.48 -0.40
CA ASN A 58 -2.18 -13.64 0.46
C ASN A 58 -0.93 -14.45 0.79
N ASN A 59 0.24 -14.02 0.32
CA ASN A 59 1.51 -14.67 0.65
C ASN A 59 1.96 -14.29 2.07
N LEU A 60 2.42 -15.29 2.83
CA LEU A 60 2.91 -15.10 4.20
C LEU A 60 4.09 -14.12 4.26
N PHE A 61 5.00 -14.19 3.29
CA PHE A 61 6.18 -13.31 3.25
C PHE A 61 5.80 -11.85 3.04
N THR A 62 4.82 -11.58 2.19
CA THR A 62 4.26 -10.23 1.98
C THR A 62 3.63 -9.70 3.27
N ALA A 63 2.91 -10.56 4.02
CA ALA A 63 2.33 -10.19 5.31
C ALA A 63 3.41 -9.83 6.34
N VAL A 64 4.44 -10.65 6.47
CA VAL A 64 5.56 -10.41 7.41
C VAL A 64 6.30 -9.11 7.05
N GLN A 65 6.54 -8.85 5.77
CA GLN A 65 7.15 -7.61 5.28
C GLN A 65 6.29 -6.40 5.64
N GLY A 66 4.97 -6.46 5.41
CA GLY A 66 4.04 -5.39 5.75
C GLY A 66 4.02 -5.08 7.25
N ILE A 67 4.01 -6.11 8.09
CA ILE A 67 4.09 -5.97 9.56
C ILE A 67 5.40 -5.30 9.97
N ALA A 68 6.53 -5.69 9.40
CA ALA A 68 7.83 -5.11 9.72
C ALA A 68 7.88 -3.61 9.38
N ILE A 69 7.36 -3.23 8.21
CA ILE A 69 7.25 -1.83 7.80
C ILE A 69 6.32 -1.05 8.74
N PHE A 70 5.16 -1.61 9.10
CA PHE A 70 4.22 -0.98 10.02
C PHE A 70 4.85 -0.72 11.40
N VAL A 71 5.51 -1.72 12.00
CA VAL A 71 6.18 -1.58 13.29
C VAL A 71 7.31 -0.56 13.22
N TRP A 72 8.06 -0.50 12.12
CA TRP A 72 9.10 0.49 11.91
C TRP A 72 8.54 1.92 11.87
N PHE A 73 7.48 2.16 11.09
CA PHE A 73 6.82 3.46 11.05
C PHE A 73 6.24 3.86 12.42
N LYS A 74 5.56 2.93 13.12
CA LYS A 74 5.02 3.18 14.45
C LYS A 74 6.09 3.68 15.41
N GLU A 75 7.25 3.00 15.47
CA GLU A 75 8.33 3.42 16.36
C GLU A 75 9.00 4.72 15.93
N TRP A 76 9.14 4.94 14.63
CA TRP A 76 9.71 6.19 14.12
C TRP A 76 8.85 7.41 14.49
N PHE A 77 7.54 7.30 14.37
CA PHE A 77 6.63 8.41 14.68
C PHE A 77 6.32 8.55 16.18
N LYS A 78 6.53 7.51 17.00
CA LYS A 78 6.26 7.52 18.45
C LYS A 78 6.93 8.67 19.21
N HIS A 79 8.13 9.07 18.79
CA HIS A 79 8.92 10.12 19.43
C HIS A 79 8.83 11.48 18.72
N LYS A 80 8.12 11.56 17.60
CA LYS A 80 7.97 12.81 16.86
C LYS A 80 6.69 13.51 17.29
N LYS A 81 6.82 14.63 18.01
CA LYS A 81 5.72 15.57 18.21
C LYS A 81 5.47 16.28 16.86
N MET A 82 4.43 15.89 16.15
CA MET A 82 3.98 16.59 14.95
C MET A 82 3.30 17.91 15.35
N LYS A 83 3.42 18.93 14.51
CA LYS A 83 2.62 20.15 14.65
C LYS A 83 1.15 19.77 14.42
N GLU A 84 0.23 20.37 15.17
CA GLU A 84 -1.21 20.15 15.08
C GLU A 84 -1.74 20.26 13.64
N SER A 85 -1.22 21.22 12.88
CA SER A 85 -1.54 21.39 11.45
C SER A 85 -1.11 20.20 10.59
N THR A 86 0.05 19.59 10.89
CA THR A 86 0.54 18.41 10.16
C THR A 86 -0.25 17.16 10.52
N GLU A 87 -0.60 17.00 11.79
CA GLU A 87 -1.43 15.91 12.28
C GLU A 87 -2.81 15.93 11.61
N LYS A 88 -3.46 17.10 11.58
CA LYS A 88 -4.73 17.27 10.89
C LYS A 88 -4.62 16.94 9.39
N LEU A 89 -3.57 17.39 8.71
CA LEU A 89 -3.34 17.08 7.31
C LEU A 89 -3.20 15.57 7.07
N VAL A 90 -2.42 14.88 7.92
CA VAL A 90 -2.24 13.42 7.84
C VAL A 90 -3.56 12.69 8.05
N LEU A 91 -4.36 13.10 9.02
CA LEU A 91 -5.68 12.52 9.28
C LEU A 91 -6.64 12.75 8.11
N ASP A 92 -6.66 13.95 7.53
CA ASP A 92 -7.49 14.26 6.38
C ASP A 92 -7.10 13.43 5.14
N ILE A 93 -5.79 13.30 4.86
CA ILE A 93 -5.29 12.45 3.76
C ILE A 93 -5.60 10.98 4.03
N SER A 94 -5.36 10.50 5.25
CA SER A 94 -5.64 9.11 5.63
C SER A 94 -7.12 8.76 5.45
N GLY A 95 -8.01 9.67 5.83
CA GLY A 95 -9.45 9.48 5.62
C GLY A 95 -9.86 9.40 4.15
N LEU A 96 -9.07 9.96 3.22
CA LEU A 96 -9.32 9.89 1.79
C LEU A 96 -8.71 8.66 1.11
N THR A 97 -7.77 7.98 1.78
CA THR A 97 -6.99 6.88 1.18
C THR A 97 -7.87 5.75 0.66
N PHE A 98 -8.93 5.40 1.37
CA PHE A 98 -9.87 4.38 0.92
C PHE A 98 -10.59 4.79 -0.37
N GLY A 99 -11.07 6.03 -0.44
CA GLY A 99 -11.69 6.58 -1.66
C GLY A 99 -10.71 6.58 -2.84
N VAL A 100 -9.47 7.02 -2.61
CA VAL A 100 -8.40 6.99 -3.62
C VAL A 100 -8.15 5.55 -4.10
N TYR A 101 -8.10 4.59 -3.17
CA TYR A 101 -7.91 3.17 -3.48
C TYR A 101 -9.04 2.63 -4.38
N MET A 102 -10.28 2.99 -4.13
CA MET A 102 -11.40 2.57 -4.97
C MET A 102 -11.39 3.24 -6.34
N VAL A 103 -11.14 4.53 -6.39
CA VAL A 103 -11.20 5.34 -7.62
C VAL A 103 -10.04 5.02 -8.57
N HIS A 104 -8.82 4.78 -8.07
CA HIS A 104 -7.67 4.55 -8.95
C HIS A 104 -7.83 3.30 -9.81
N VAL A 105 -8.45 2.22 -9.29
CA VAL A 105 -8.71 0.99 -10.05
C VAL A 105 -9.65 1.28 -11.22
N VAL A 106 -10.71 2.06 -10.98
CA VAL A 106 -11.66 2.46 -12.04
C VAL A 106 -10.97 3.31 -13.11
N LEU A 107 -10.11 4.26 -12.69
CA LEU A 107 -9.36 5.10 -13.62
C LEU A 107 -8.37 4.29 -14.45
N LEU A 108 -7.65 3.34 -13.84
CA LEU A 108 -6.74 2.46 -14.57
C LEU A 108 -7.49 1.60 -15.59
N ALA A 109 -8.64 1.04 -15.22
CA ALA A 109 -9.46 0.26 -16.15
C ALA A 109 -10.01 1.09 -17.31
N LEU A 110 -10.36 2.36 -17.05
CA LEU A 110 -10.77 3.28 -18.10
C LEU A 110 -9.62 3.62 -19.04
N LEU A 111 -8.43 3.94 -18.50
CA LEU A 111 -7.24 4.25 -19.30
C LEU A 111 -6.82 3.05 -20.16
N ASP A 112 -6.84 1.84 -19.61
CA ASP A 112 -6.54 0.62 -20.34
C ASP A 112 -7.49 0.43 -21.53
N LYS A 113 -8.79 0.67 -21.35
CA LYS A 113 -9.81 0.63 -22.41
C LYS A 113 -9.53 1.62 -23.55
N TYR A 114 -8.90 2.75 -23.26
CA TYR A 114 -8.49 3.76 -24.25
C TYR A 114 -7.07 3.54 -24.81
N GLY A 115 -6.44 2.41 -24.50
CA GLY A 115 -5.12 2.04 -25.01
C GLY A 115 -3.94 2.61 -24.20
N PHE A 116 -4.18 3.27 -23.06
CA PHE A 116 -3.14 3.74 -22.16
C PHE A 116 -2.80 2.67 -21.12
N SER A 117 -2.28 1.54 -21.60
CA SER A 117 -1.88 0.42 -20.76
C SER A 117 -0.37 0.41 -20.52
N PRO A 118 0.11 0.01 -19.31
CA PRO A 118 1.54 -0.19 -19.06
C PRO A 118 2.20 -1.19 -20.01
N VAL A 119 1.39 -2.09 -20.61
CA VAL A 119 1.86 -3.12 -21.55
C VAL A 119 1.97 -2.59 -22.99
N ALA A 120 1.22 -1.54 -23.33
CA ALA A 120 1.20 -0.98 -24.69
C ALA A 120 2.43 -0.12 -25.01
N TYR A 121 3.11 0.39 -23.99
CA TYR A 121 4.26 1.31 -24.11
C TYR A 121 5.40 0.89 -23.18
N PRO A 122 6.66 1.37 -23.40
CA PRO A 122 7.76 1.08 -22.48
C PRO A 122 7.43 1.46 -21.04
N ALA A 123 7.42 0.47 -20.14
CA ALA A 123 6.98 0.61 -18.75
C ALA A 123 7.73 1.72 -17.98
N ILE A 124 8.99 1.96 -18.32
CA ILE A 124 9.85 2.97 -17.68
C ILE A 124 9.30 4.41 -17.77
N TYR A 125 8.56 4.71 -18.82
CA TYR A 125 7.91 6.02 -19.00
C TYR A 125 6.42 5.97 -18.63
N MET A 126 5.76 4.88 -18.99
CA MET A 126 4.32 4.77 -18.84
C MET A 126 3.90 4.64 -17.36
N ILE A 127 4.64 3.87 -16.55
CA ILE A 127 4.32 3.71 -15.14
C ILE A 127 4.43 5.05 -14.37
N PRO A 128 5.54 5.83 -14.44
CA PRO A 128 5.59 7.14 -13.79
C PRO A 128 4.51 8.11 -14.28
N MET A 129 4.20 8.11 -15.58
CA MET A 129 3.16 8.97 -16.14
C MET A 129 1.78 8.60 -15.60
N LEU A 130 1.44 7.32 -15.55
CA LEU A 130 0.19 6.84 -14.97
C LEU A 130 0.08 7.19 -13.48
N ILE A 131 1.14 7.01 -12.71
CA ILE A 131 1.17 7.37 -11.28
C ILE A 131 0.91 8.88 -11.12
N LEU A 132 1.60 9.73 -11.86
CA LEU A 132 1.47 11.18 -11.79
C LEU A 132 0.07 11.68 -12.24
N PHE A 133 -0.62 10.93 -13.07
CA PHE A 133 -1.97 11.27 -13.52
C PHE A 133 -3.04 10.66 -12.62
N VAL A 134 -2.96 9.36 -12.35
CA VAL A 134 -4.01 8.60 -11.66
C VAL A 134 -4.10 8.97 -10.18
N LEU A 135 -2.98 9.13 -9.47
CA LEU A 135 -2.99 9.46 -8.03
C LEU A 135 -3.64 10.82 -7.75
N PRO A 136 -3.21 11.95 -8.37
CA PRO A 136 -3.85 13.23 -8.12
C PRO A 136 -5.33 13.23 -8.54
N THR A 137 -5.64 12.65 -9.70
CA THR A 137 -7.02 12.57 -10.19
C THR A 137 -7.91 11.80 -9.23
N SER A 138 -7.45 10.64 -8.74
CA SER A 138 -8.16 9.83 -7.73
C SER A 138 -8.36 10.61 -6.44
N PHE A 139 -7.36 11.38 -6.01
CA PHE A 139 -7.44 12.21 -4.82
C PHE A 139 -8.48 13.32 -4.96
N PHE A 140 -8.50 14.04 -6.08
CA PHE A 140 -9.50 15.08 -6.33
C PHE A 140 -10.91 14.52 -6.43
N ILE A 141 -11.10 13.37 -7.10
CA ILE A 141 -12.39 12.69 -7.17
C ILE A 141 -12.85 12.26 -5.78
N SER A 142 -11.97 11.69 -4.95
CA SER A 142 -12.28 11.29 -3.57
C SER A 142 -12.65 12.49 -2.71
N LEU A 143 -11.96 13.62 -2.87
CA LEU A 143 -12.33 14.88 -2.21
C LEU A 143 -13.73 15.36 -2.64
N ALA A 144 -14.06 15.24 -3.92
CA ALA A 144 -15.39 15.61 -4.43
C ALA A 144 -16.47 14.70 -3.84
N ILE A 145 -16.22 13.38 -3.78
CA ILE A 145 -17.12 12.39 -3.18
C ILE A 145 -17.32 12.68 -1.68
N LYS A 146 -16.26 13.01 -0.94
CA LYS A 146 -16.35 13.38 0.48
C LYS A 146 -17.28 14.56 0.75
N LYS A 147 -17.39 15.50 -0.21
CA LYS A 147 -18.28 16.65 -0.08
C LYS A 147 -19.77 16.31 -0.29
N ILE A 148 -20.11 15.13 -0.82
CA ILE A 148 -21.47 14.68 -0.99
C ILE A 148 -21.98 14.12 0.33
N PRO A 149 -22.95 14.76 1.02
CA PRO A 149 -23.29 14.44 2.42
C PRO A 149 -23.86 13.03 2.62
N PHE A 150 -24.41 12.42 1.55
CA PHE A 150 -24.99 11.09 1.62
C PHE A 150 -23.97 9.97 1.37
N ILE A 151 -23.04 10.20 0.43
CA ILE A 151 -22.06 9.19 -0.01
C ILE A 151 -20.78 9.29 0.83
N GLY A 152 -20.31 10.49 1.13
CA GLY A 152 -19.10 10.74 1.89
C GLY A 152 -19.12 10.12 3.31
N LYS A 153 -20.30 9.99 3.93
CA LYS A 153 -20.46 9.38 5.26
C LYS A 153 -20.25 7.86 5.27
N TYR A 154 -20.45 7.17 4.13
CA TYR A 154 -20.41 5.70 4.05
C TYR A 154 -19.21 5.15 3.29
N ILE A 155 -18.51 5.99 2.52
CA ILE A 155 -17.40 5.57 1.65
C ILE A 155 -16.06 6.15 2.10
N ILE A 156 -16.06 7.29 2.76
CA ILE A 156 -14.90 8.03 3.25
C ILE A 156 -15.18 8.48 4.69
#